data_a3eff0a3c4985160d9873fff8445b7ab
#
_entry.id   a3eff0a3c4985160d9873fff8445b7ab
#
_cell.length_a   1.000
_cell.length_b   1.000
_cell.length_c   1.000
_cell.angle_alpha   90.00
_cell.angle_beta   90.00
_cell.angle_gamma   90.00
#
_symmetry.space_group_name_H-M   'P 1'
#
loop_
_entity.id
_entity.type
_entity.pdbx_description
1 polymer ?
#
loop_
_entity_poly.entity_id
_entity_poly.type
_entity_poly.pdbx_seq_one_letter_code
_entity_poly.pdbx_strand_id
1 'polypeptide(L)'
;MNVFSYLLDPAHWTGPQGIPMRLAEHVYYTALTLLFALVIAVPIGAWIGHTGRGGFLVVGLANGLRALPTLGLLVLIVGATGLGLIGPITALVILAVPPILAGTYAGLRNVDPAVVDAARGMGMRGREVLLGVELPNALPLIISGIRSSVLQVISTATIAAYVALGGLGRFIIDGLAVRDFPQMIAGSLLVAMLAVAADLLLAGLQKLVVSPGLRAAPGPRRLRVVPSKTPDAAHAA
;
A
#
# COMPACT_ATOMS: atom_id res chain seq x y z
N MET A 1 -2.17 12.93 34.77
CA MET A 1 -0.90 12.67 34.06
C MET A 1 -0.99 13.32 32.68
N ASN A 2 0.11 13.78 32.11
CA ASN A 2 0.16 14.24 30.72
C ASN A 2 0.77 13.12 29.84
N VAL A 3 0.67 13.22 28.53
CA VAL A 3 1.16 12.20 27.57
C VAL A 3 2.65 11.93 27.76
N PHE A 4 3.44 12.96 28.02
CA PHE A 4 4.89 12.81 28.21
C PHE A 4 5.20 12.03 29.49
N SER A 5 4.47 12.27 30.59
CA SER A 5 4.65 11.47 31.82
C SER A 5 4.28 10.01 31.60
N TYR A 6 3.28 9.71 30.76
CA TYR A 6 2.93 8.33 30.40
C TYR A 6 4.05 7.65 29.60
N LEU A 7 4.58 8.32 28.58
CA LEU A 7 5.63 7.76 27.71
C LEU A 7 6.99 7.64 28.40
N LEU A 8 7.29 8.49 29.40
CA LEU A 8 8.54 8.47 30.14
C LEU A 8 8.53 7.55 31.37
N ASP A 9 7.39 7.01 31.75
CA ASP A 9 7.29 6.09 32.88
C ASP A 9 7.86 4.72 32.51
N PRO A 10 8.92 4.24 33.19
CA PRO A 10 9.53 2.93 32.93
C PRO A 10 8.56 1.76 33.07
N ALA A 11 7.48 1.90 33.85
CA ALA A 11 6.48 0.87 34.03
C ALA A 11 5.78 0.49 32.72
N HIS A 12 5.62 1.43 31.79
CA HIS A 12 4.97 1.21 30.49
C HIS A 12 5.91 0.58 29.45
N TRP A 13 7.22 0.45 29.75
CA TRP A 13 8.21 -0.12 28.83
C TRP A 13 8.55 -1.58 29.13
N THR A 14 8.01 -2.16 30.20
CA THR A 14 8.32 -3.52 30.66
C THR A 14 7.10 -4.43 30.64
N GLY A 15 7.36 -5.75 30.60
CA GLY A 15 6.31 -6.77 30.67
C GLY A 15 5.57 -7.02 29.34
N PRO A 16 4.62 -7.97 29.34
CA PRO A 16 3.93 -8.45 28.14
C PRO A 16 2.93 -7.43 27.58
N GLN A 17 2.60 -6.38 28.33
CA GLN A 17 1.73 -5.30 27.88
C GLN A 17 2.49 -3.99 27.64
N GLY A 18 3.81 -4.01 27.80
CA GLY A 18 4.67 -2.85 27.59
C GLY A 18 4.73 -2.40 26.12
N ILE A 19 5.14 -1.15 25.92
CA ILE A 19 5.25 -0.51 24.60
C ILE A 19 6.07 -1.36 23.61
N PRO A 20 7.26 -1.91 23.96
CA PRO A 20 8.05 -2.70 23.02
C PRO A 20 7.33 -3.97 22.56
N MET A 21 6.64 -4.68 23.48
CA MET A 21 5.92 -5.89 23.13
C MET A 21 4.72 -5.57 22.22
N ARG A 22 3.94 -4.53 22.55
CA ARG A 22 2.82 -4.08 21.72
C ARG A 22 3.26 -3.57 20.34
N LEU A 23 4.44 -2.95 20.27
CA LEU A 23 5.06 -2.56 19.00
C LEU A 23 5.44 -3.79 18.17
N ALA A 24 6.10 -4.77 18.78
CA ALA A 24 6.47 -6.01 18.12
C ALA A 24 5.27 -6.78 17.57
N GLU A 25 4.19 -6.89 18.37
CA GLU A 25 2.92 -7.48 17.93
C GLU A 25 2.35 -6.71 16.72
N HIS A 26 2.32 -5.38 16.78
CA HIS A 26 1.78 -4.55 15.70
C HIS A 26 2.55 -4.72 14.39
N VAL A 27 3.88 -4.73 14.47
CA VAL A 27 4.77 -4.99 13.33
C VAL A 27 4.56 -6.41 12.79
N TYR A 28 4.45 -7.41 13.67
CA TYR A 28 4.20 -8.80 13.28
C TYR A 28 2.89 -8.95 12.51
N TYR A 29 1.78 -8.40 13.02
CA TYR A 29 0.47 -8.46 12.34
C TYR A 29 0.50 -7.73 11.01
N THR A 30 1.15 -6.58 10.96
CA THR A 30 1.34 -5.81 9.72
C THR A 30 2.14 -6.61 8.70
N ALA A 31 3.27 -7.19 9.10
CA ALA A 31 4.13 -7.98 8.21
C ALA A 31 3.41 -9.24 7.69
N LEU A 32 2.71 -9.96 8.58
CA LEU A 32 1.95 -11.15 8.21
C LEU A 32 0.82 -10.81 7.21
N THR A 33 0.08 -9.75 7.48
CA THR A 33 -0.98 -9.26 6.57
C THR A 33 -0.42 -8.91 5.20
N LEU A 34 0.67 -8.16 5.16
CA LEU A 34 1.30 -7.73 3.91
C LEU A 34 1.87 -8.91 3.12
N LEU A 35 2.45 -9.90 3.79
CA LEU A 35 2.95 -11.12 3.15
C LEU A 35 1.84 -11.80 2.35
N PHE A 36 0.68 -12.06 2.97
CA PHE A 36 -0.46 -12.68 2.27
C PHE A 36 -1.04 -11.77 1.20
N ALA A 37 -1.18 -10.47 1.48
CA ALA A 37 -1.70 -9.52 0.52
C ALA A 37 -0.81 -9.40 -0.73
N LEU A 38 0.53 -9.40 -0.57
CA LEU A 38 1.49 -9.38 -1.69
C LEU A 38 1.40 -10.65 -2.54
N VAL A 39 1.36 -11.82 -1.89
CA VAL A 39 1.27 -13.12 -2.58
C VAL A 39 -0.01 -13.22 -3.42
N ILE A 40 -1.08 -12.57 -3.01
CA ILE A 40 -2.36 -12.55 -3.75
C ILE A 40 -2.38 -11.42 -4.78
N ALA A 41 -2.11 -10.20 -4.36
CA ALA A 41 -2.36 -9.00 -5.17
C ALA A 41 -1.35 -8.80 -6.30
N VAL A 42 -0.07 -9.09 -6.06
CA VAL A 42 0.96 -8.85 -7.08
C VAL A 42 0.80 -9.78 -8.28
N PRO A 43 0.64 -11.12 -8.12
CA PRO A 43 0.44 -12.00 -9.27
C PRO A 43 -0.84 -11.69 -10.04
N ILE A 44 -1.95 -11.43 -9.33
CA ILE A 44 -3.24 -11.11 -9.96
C ILE A 44 -3.14 -9.76 -10.71
N GLY A 45 -2.58 -8.73 -10.08
CA GLY A 45 -2.38 -7.42 -10.69
C GLY A 45 -1.45 -7.47 -11.89
N ALA A 46 -0.37 -8.27 -11.81
CA ALA A 46 0.55 -8.49 -12.90
C ALA A 46 -0.12 -9.20 -14.07
N TRP A 47 -0.86 -10.26 -13.82
CA TRP A 47 -1.58 -10.99 -14.85
C TRP A 47 -2.63 -10.11 -15.57
N ILE A 48 -3.44 -9.37 -14.80
CA ILE A 48 -4.46 -8.47 -15.38
C ILE A 48 -3.78 -7.31 -16.13
N GLY A 49 -2.71 -6.73 -15.60
CA GLY A 49 -1.98 -5.65 -16.22
C GLY A 49 -1.33 -6.06 -17.54
N HIS A 50 -0.66 -7.22 -17.57
CA HIS A 50 0.00 -7.78 -18.74
C HIS A 50 -0.97 -8.18 -19.85
N THR A 51 -2.07 -8.87 -19.49
CA THR A 51 -3.05 -9.35 -20.48
C THR A 51 -4.02 -8.27 -20.94
N GLY A 52 -4.16 -7.18 -20.17
CA GLY A 52 -5.17 -6.14 -20.39
C GLY A 52 -6.61 -6.58 -20.09
N ARG A 53 -6.81 -7.83 -19.65
CA ARG A 53 -8.14 -8.41 -19.41
C ARG A 53 -8.53 -8.26 -17.95
N GLY A 54 -9.76 -7.82 -17.68
CA GLY A 54 -10.28 -7.76 -16.30
C GLY A 54 -9.93 -6.47 -15.54
N GLY A 55 -9.45 -5.43 -16.20
CA GLY A 55 -9.14 -4.14 -15.56
C GLY A 55 -10.33 -3.53 -14.81
N PHE A 56 -11.57 -3.76 -15.28
CA PHE A 56 -12.78 -3.32 -14.59
C PHE A 56 -12.96 -3.97 -13.22
N LEU A 57 -12.51 -5.24 -13.07
CA LEU A 57 -12.54 -5.94 -11.78
C LEU A 57 -11.58 -5.29 -10.77
N VAL A 58 -10.38 -4.87 -11.22
CA VAL A 58 -9.42 -4.17 -10.36
C VAL A 58 -10.03 -2.87 -9.85
N VAL A 59 -10.61 -2.08 -10.74
CA VAL A 59 -11.24 -0.81 -10.38
C VAL A 59 -12.47 -1.04 -9.49
N GLY A 60 -13.30 -2.02 -9.83
CA GLY A 60 -14.48 -2.39 -9.06
C GLY A 60 -14.15 -2.86 -7.65
N LEU A 61 -13.18 -3.76 -7.51
CA LEU A 61 -12.69 -4.24 -6.20
C LEU A 61 -12.06 -3.10 -5.38
N ALA A 62 -11.20 -2.29 -6.00
CA ALA A 62 -10.54 -1.18 -5.30
C ALA A 62 -11.56 -0.18 -4.74
N ASN A 63 -12.61 0.14 -5.49
CA ASN A 63 -13.66 1.06 -5.08
C ASN A 63 -14.65 0.41 -4.11
N GLY A 64 -15.09 -0.82 -4.39
CA GLY A 64 -16.06 -1.54 -3.55
C GLY A 64 -15.53 -1.85 -2.15
N LEU A 65 -14.29 -2.34 -2.05
CA LEU A 65 -13.69 -2.66 -0.74
C LEU A 65 -13.35 -1.40 0.09
N ARG A 66 -13.11 -0.26 -0.55
CA ARG A 66 -12.95 1.02 0.16
C ARG A 66 -14.25 1.54 0.77
N ALA A 67 -15.39 1.15 0.22
CA ALA A 67 -16.70 1.53 0.74
C ALA A 67 -17.12 0.69 1.98
N LEU A 68 -16.45 -0.43 2.24
CA LEU A 68 -16.77 -1.27 3.38
C LEU A 68 -16.33 -0.61 4.69
N PRO A 69 -17.21 -0.55 5.71
CA PRO A 69 -16.81 -0.09 7.03
C PRO A 69 -15.83 -1.09 7.65
N THR A 70 -14.59 -0.63 7.90
CA THR A 70 -13.48 -1.47 8.37
C THR A 70 -13.83 -2.26 9.62
N LEU A 71 -14.44 -1.59 10.62
CA LEU A 71 -14.86 -2.24 11.86
C LEU A 71 -15.96 -3.28 11.58
N GLY A 72 -16.93 -2.96 10.69
CA GLY A 72 -18.00 -3.88 10.32
C GLY A 72 -17.46 -5.16 9.68
N LEU A 73 -16.54 -5.04 8.71
CA LEU A 73 -15.89 -6.18 8.08
C LEU A 73 -15.12 -7.03 9.09
N LEU A 74 -14.37 -6.37 9.98
CA LEU A 74 -13.58 -7.03 11.02
C LEU A 74 -14.47 -7.84 11.98
N VAL A 75 -15.53 -7.23 12.49
CA VAL A 75 -16.47 -7.89 13.42
C VAL A 75 -17.20 -9.05 12.74
N LEU A 76 -17.59 -8.87 11.47
CA LEU A 76 -18.27 -9.91 10.69
C LEU A 76 -17.37 -11.14 10.51
N ILE A 77 -16.12 -10.94 10.10
CA ILE A 77 -15.19 -12.06 9.87
C ILE A 77 -14.82 -12.73 11.20
N VAL A 78 -14.54 -11.97 12.25
CA VAL A 78 -14.23 -12.53 13.57
C VAL A 78 -15.45 -13.26 14.15
N GLY A 79 -16.66 -12.72 13.95
CA GLY A 79 -17.90 -13.39 14.34
C GLY A 79 -18.11 -14.76 13.66
N ALA A 80 -17.65 -14.88 12.41
CA ALA A 80 -17.71 -16.12 11.66
C ALA A 80 -16.59 -17.12 11.96
N THR A 81 -15.36 -16.61 12.27
CA THR A 81 -14.15 -17.44 12.46
C THR A 81 -13.82 -17.71 13.93
N GLY A 82 -14.46 -17.01 14.85
CA GLY A 82 -14.14 -17.02 16.27
C GLY A 82 -12.99 -16.08 16.66
N LEU A 83 -12.75 -15.99 17.96
CA LEU A 83 -11.63 -15.20 18.51
C LEU A 83 -10.30 -15.88 18.17
N GLY A 84 -9.29 -15.10 17.81
CA GLY A 84 -7.95 -15.57 17.49
C GLY A 84 -7.29 -14.72 16.42
N LEU A 85 -6.19 -15.20 15.87
CA LEU A 85 -5.39 -14.47 14.89
C LEU A 85 -5.99 -14.51 13.46
N ILE A 86 -6.68 -15.61 13.11
CA ILE A 86 -7.12 -15.86 11.73
C ILE A 86 -8.14 -14.82 11.26
N GLY A 87 -9.18 -14.56 12.06
CA GLY A 87 -10.24 -13.62 11.67
C GLY A 87 -9.70 -12.21 11.40
N PRO A 88 -9.04 -11.57 12.38
CA PRO A 88 -8.49 -10.23 12.18
C PRO A 88 -7.48 -10.15 11.02
N ILE A 89 -6.56 -11.11 10.89
CA ILE A 89 -5.60 -11.11 9.79
C ILE A 89 -6.30 -11.25 8.43
N THR A 90 -7.31 -12.12 8.31
CA THR A 90 -8.10 -12.26 7.08
C THR A 90 -8.78 -10.94 6.70
N ALA A 91 -9.40 -10.25 7.66
CA ALA A 91 -10.02 -8.95 7.43
C ALA A 91 -9.00 -7.90 6.95
N LEU A 92 -7.82 -7.84 7.61
CA LEU A 92 -6.75 -6.93 7.23
C LEU A 92 -6.19 -7.26 5.83
N VAL A 93 -6.03 -8.54 5.47
CA VAL A 93 -5.59 -8.96 4.13
C VAL A 93 -6.58 -8.51 3.06
N ILE A 94 -7.88 -8.70 3.27
CA ILE A 94 -8.93 -8.24 2.35
C ILE A 94 -8.81 -6.74 2.08
N LEU A 95 -8.54 -5.95 3.12
CA LEU A 95 -8.37 -4.50 3.00
C LEU A 95 -7.00 -4.09 2.41
N ALA A 96 -5.97 -4.90 2.57
CA ALA A 96 -4.63 -4.64 2.08
C ALA A 96 -4.44 -4.94 0.58
N VAL A 97 -5.20 -5.90 0.04
CA VAL A 97 -5.11 -6.34 -1.37
C VAL A 97 -5.39 -5.22 -2.37
N PRO A 98 -6.46 -4.39 -2.26
CA PRO A 98 -6.82 -3.42 -3.28
C PRO A 98 -5.74 -2.39 -3.63
N PRO A 99 -5.04 -1.74 -2.67
CA PRO A 99 -3.99 -0.77 -3.01
C PRO A 99 -2.81 -1.41 -3.75
N ILE A 100 -2.41 -2.63 -3.36
CA ILE A 100 -1.32 -3.37 -4.00
C ILE A 100 -1.73 -3.80 -5.41
N LEU A 101 -2.93 -4.35 -5.55
CA LEU A 101 -3.49 -4.77 -6.82
C LEU A 101 -3.60 -3.60 -7.81
N ALA A 102 -4.14 -2.47 -7.35
CA ALA A 102 -4.28 -1.27 -8.17
C ALA A 102 -2.91 -0.69 -8.58
N GLY A 103 -1.95 -0.64 -7.66
CA GLY A 103 -0.58 -0.18 -7.93
C GLY A 103 0.12 -1.07 -8.94
N THR A 104 -0.02 -2.40 -8.81
CA THR A 104 0.57 -3.37 -9.73
C THR A 104 -0.07 -3.28 -11.12
N TYR A 105 -1.38 -3.28 -11.19
CA TYR A 105 -2.12 -3.11 -12.44
C TYR A 105 -1.77 -1.80 -13.15
N ALA A 106 -1.84 -0.68 -12.44
CA ALA A 106 -1.51 0.63 -13.00
C ALA A 106 -0.04 0.70 -13.43
N GLY A 107 0.86 0.08 -12.67
CA GLY A 107 2.29 0.02 -13.02
C GLY A 107 2.52 -0.62 -14.37
N LEU A 108 1.94 -1.80 -14.62
CA LEU A 108 2.10 -2.50 -15.88
C LEU A 108 1.41 -1.75 -17.05
N ARG A 109 0.23 -1.18 -16.81
CA ARG A 109 -0.52 -0.43 -17.84
C ARG A 109 0.14 0.90 -18.25
N ASN A 110 1.02 1.43 -17.40
CA ASN A 110 1.78 2.65 -17.68
C ASN A 110 3.13 2.42 -18.35
N VAL A 111 3.53 1.17 -18.60
CA VAL A 111 4.73 0.88 -19.38
C VAL A 111 4.51 1.35 -20.82
N ASP A 112 5.49 2.05 -21.39
CA ASP A 112 5.41 2.57 -22.76
C ASP A 112 5.21 1.40 -23.75
N PRO A 113 4.10 1.41 -24.53
CA PRO A 113 3.83 0.38 -25.52
C PRO A 113 4.99 0.19 -26.52
N ALA A 114 5.71 1.25 -26.87
CA ALA A 114 6.84 1.16 -27.78
C ALA A 114 7.98 0.28 -27.21
N VAL A 115 8.20 0.32 -25.89
CA VAL A 115 9.19 -0.52 -25.22
C VAL A 115 8.75 -1.98 -25.23
N VAL A 116 7.47 -2.25 -25.00
CA VAL A 116 6.87 -3.59 -25.04
C VAL A 116 6.93 -4.18 -26.46
N ASP A 117 6.59 -3.36 -27.47
CA ASP A 117 6.61 -3.79 -28.88
C ASP A 117 8.03 -4.05 -29.37
N ALA A 118 9.01 -3.23 -28.97
CA ALA A 118 10.42 -3.47 -29.27
C ALA A 118 10.92 -4.80 -28.68
N ALA A 119 10.54 -5.12 -27.43
CA ALA A 119 10.90 -6.38 -26.79
C ALA A 119 10.30 -7.58 -27.54
N ARG A 120 9.03 -7.49 -27.95
CA ARG A 120 8.37 -8.52 -28.77
C ARG A 120 9.02 -8.65 -30.15
N GLY A 121 9.39 -7.53 -30.78
CA GLY A 121 10.10 -7.51 -32.05
C GLY A 121 11.47 -8.19 -31.99
N MET A 122 12.15 -8.18 -30.86
CA MET A 122 13.38 -8.93 -30.58
C MET A 122 13.13 -10.43 -30.29
N GLY A 123 11.89 -10.92 -30.38
CA GLY A 123 11.56 -12.33 -30.19
C GLY A 123 11.27 -12.75 -28.74
N MET A 124 11.17 -11.80 -27.80
CA MET A 124 10.85 -12.12 -26.41
C MET A 124 9.42 -12.69 -26.29
N ARG A 125 9.29 -13.81 -25.56
CA ARG A 125 7.99 -14.42 -25.24
C ARG A 125 7.25 -13.59 -24.20
N GLY A 126 5.92 -13.71 -24.11
CA GLY A 126 5.10 -12.93 -23.21
C GLY A 126 5.60 -12.93 -21.76
N ARG A 127 6.02 -14.09 -21.23
CA ARG A 127 6.58 -14.19 -19.87
C ARG A 127 7.93 -13.45 -19.72
N GLU A 128 8.77 -13.46 -20.74
CA GLU A 128 10.05 -12.75 -20.76
C GLU A 128 9.80 -11.24 -20.82
N VAL A 129 8.83 -10.79 -21.61
CA VAL A 129 8.38 -9.40 -21.63
C VAL A 129 7.85 -8.96 -20.26
N LEU A 130 6.99 -9.76 -19.65
CA LEU A 130 6.43 -9.47 -18.32
C LEU A 130 7.54 -9.31 -17.27
N LEU A 131 8.43 -10.31 -17.15
CA LEU A 131 9.41 -10.35 -16.07
C LEU A 131 10.62 -9.44 -16.34
N GLY A 132 11.06 -9.33 -17.61
CA GLY A 132 12.26 -8.59 -17.99
C GLY A 132 12.02 -7.13 -18.37
N VAL A 133 10.81 -6.79 -18.78
CA VAL A 133 10.50 -5.44 -19.27
C VAL A 133 9.39 -4.77 -18.46
N GLU A 134 8.22 -5.36 -18.42
CA GLU A 134 7.06 -4.69 -17.81
C GLU A 134 7.20 -4.54 -16.29
N LEU A 135 7.53 -5.61 -15.56
CA LEU A 135 7.66 -5.57 -14.09
C LEU A 135 8.74 -4.61 -13.60
N PRO A 136 9.97 -4.60 -14.17
CA PRO A 136 10.99 -3.62 -13.78
C PRO A 136 10.55 -2.17 -14.00
N ASN A 137 9.88 -1.89 -15.10
CA ASN A 137 9.36 -0.55 -15.41
C ASN A 137 8.14 -0.17 -14.54
N ALA A 138 7.36 -1.16 -14.09
CA ALA A 138 6.20 -0.98 -13.22
C ALA A 138 6.56 -0.78 -11.74
N LEU A 139 7.79 -1.11 -11.32
CA LEU A 139 8.24 -1.08 -9.91
C LEU A 139 7.89 0.20 -9.16
N PRO A 140 8.05 1.43 -9.72
CA PRO A 140 7.71 2.65 -9.00
C PRO A 140 6.25 2.69 -8.52
N LEU A 141 5.31 2.27 -9.35
CA LEU A 141 3.88 2.24 -9.03
C LEU A 141 3.50 1.03 -8.16
N ILE A 142 4.14 -0.11 -8.36
CA ILE A 142 3.97 -1.29 -7.50
C ILE A 142 4.38 -0.93 -6.07
N ILE A 143 5.56 -0.34 -5.87
CA ILE A 143 6.05 0.07 -4.55
C ILE A 143 5.13 1.15 -3.94
N SER A 144 4.62 2.09 -4.75
CA SER A 144 3.64 3.08 -4.27
C SER A 144 2.35 2.42 -3.76
N GLY A 145 1.85 1.39 -4.46
CA GLY A 145 0.71 0.59 -4.01
C GLY A 145 0.99 -0.15 -2.70
N ILE A 146 2.18 -0.74 -2.56
CA ILE A 146 2.63 -1.40 -1.34
C ILE A 146 2.71 -0.39 -0.18
N ARG A 147 3.30 0.79 -0.38
CA ARG A 147 3.38 1.84 0.65
C ARG A 147 1.99 2.25 1.13
N SER A 148 1.06 2.49 0.20
CA SER A 148 -0.33 2.81 0.55
C SER A 148 -0.98 1.69 1.37
N SER A 149 -0.74 0.43 1.02
CA SER A 149 -1.24 -0.72 1.76
C SER A 149 -0.62 -0.84 3.16
N VAL A 150 0.69 -0.62 3.31
CA VAL A 150 1.38 -0.64 4.61
C VAL A 150 0.78 0.39 5.57
N LEU A 151 0.62 1.64 5.12
CA LEU A 151 0.02 2.70 5.93
C LEU A 151 -1.42 2.39 6.29
N GLN A 152 -2.20 1.84 5.36
CA GLN A 152 -3.57 1.40 5.62
C GLN A 152 -3.60 0.28 6.66
N VAL A 153 -2.75 -0.75 6.54
CA VAL A 153 -2.71 -1.87 7.49
C VAL A 153 -2.30 -1.42 8.88
N ILE A 154 -1.26 -0.57 9.01
CA ILE A 154 -0.86 -0.02 10.31
C ILE A 154 -2.04 0.71 10.96
N SER A 155 -2.77 1.53 10.22
CA SER A 155 -3.92 2.25 10.75
C SER A 155 -5.10 1.33 11.11
N THR A 156 -5.40 0.33 10.27
CA THR A 156 -6.54 -0.58 10.48
C THR A 156 -6.25 -1.64 11.54
N ALA A 157 -4.99 -2.04 11.74
CA ALA A 157 -4.59 -2.95 12.81
C ALA A 157 -4.83 -2.34 14.22
N THR A 158 -4.85 -1.01 14.35
CA THR A 158 -5.29 -0.35 15.59
C THR A 158 -6.74 -0.68 15.93
N ILE A 159 -7.61 -0.72 14.93
CA ILE A 159 -9.03 -1.05 15.10
C ILE A 159 -9.19 -2.54 15.41
N ALA A 160 -8.30 -3.40 14.90
CA ALA A 160 -8.32 -4.83 15.16
C ALA A 160 -8.07 -5.19 16.65
N ALA A 161 -7.49 -4.28 17.43
CA ALA A 161 -7.39 -4.40 18.88
C ALA A 161 -8.78 -4.48 19.57
N TYR A 162 -9.84 -3.96 18.94
CA TYR A 162 -11.23 -4.07 19.42
C TYR A 162 -11.71 -5.53 19.49
N VAL A 163 -11.25 -6.37 18.60
CA VAL A 163 -11.59 -7.81 18.56
C VAL A 163 -10.48 -8.69 19.14
N ALA A 164 -9.86 -8.21 20.21
CA ALA A 164 -8.83 -8.91 20.98
C ALA A 164 -7.50 -9.17 20.24
N LEU A 165 -7.24 -8.53 19.09
CA LEU A 165 -5.90 -8.50 18.55
C LEU A 165 -5.01 -7.60 19.42
N GLY A 166 -3.75 -8.00 19.63
CA GLY A 166 -2.76 -7.20 20.36
C GLY A 166 -2.33 -5.93 19.59
N GLY A 167 -1.11 -5.50 19.84
CA GLY A 167 -0.49 -4.37 19.17
C GLY A 167 -0.79 -3.02 19.81
N LEU A 168 -0.28 -1.95 19.20
CA LEU A 168 -0.38 -0.58 19.73
C LEU A 168 -1.81 -0.09 19.86
N GLY A 169 -2.76 -0.66 19.12
CA GLY A 169 -4.18 -0.34 19.24
C GLY A 169 -4.77 -0.62 20.62
N ARG A 170 -4.16 -1.55 21.40
CA ARG A 170 -4.58 -1.83 22.77
C ARG A 170 -4.50 -0.61 23.67
N PHE A 171 -3.47 0.22 23.55
CA PHE A 171 -3.37 1.46 24.33
C PHE A 171 -4.57 2.39 24.08
N ILE A 172 -5.08 2.44 22.85
CA ILE A 172 -6.21 3.28 22.49
C ILE A 172 -7.50 2.67 23.02
N ILE A 173 -7.74 1.38 22.76
CA ILE A 173 -9.00 0.71 23.13
C ILE A 173 -9.13 0.55 24.66
N ASP A 174 -8.05 0.14 25.34
CA ASP A 174 -8.05 -0.04 26.79
C ASP A 174 -8.15 1.32 27.49
N GLY A 175 -7.43 2.35 27.01
CA GLY A 175 -7.53 3.72 27.51
C GLY A 175 -8.93 4.30 27.34
N LEU A 176 -9.61 3.99 26.22
CA LEU A 176 -11.00 4.41 25.99
C LEU A 176 -11.95 3.78 27.01
N ALA A 177 -11.77 2.50 27.31
CA ALA A 177 -12.63 1.76 28.24
C ALA A 177 -12.60 2.35 29.67
N VAL A 178 -11.42 2.83 30.09
CA VAL A 178 -11.23 3.43 31.44
C VAL A 178 -11.16 4.95 31.42
N ARG A 179 -11.35 5.59 30.26
CA ARG A 179 -11.26 7.05 30.04
C ARG A 179 -9.88 7.65 30.40
N ASP A 180 -8.81 6.87 30.20
CA ASP A 180 -7.43 7.35 30.34
C ASP A 180 -6.96 8.03 29.05
N PHE A 181 -7.20 9.34 28.96
CA PHE A 181 -6.80 10.14 27.79
C PHE A 181 -5.29 10.16 27.54
N PRO A 182 -4.41 10.29 28.55
CA PRO A 182 -2.96 10.17 28.37
C PRO A 182 -2.54 8.87 27.67
N GLN A 183 -3.09 7.73 28.09
CA GLN A 183 -2.83 6.43 27.47
C GLN A 183 -3.30 6.40 26.00
N MET A 184 -4.51 6.89 25.73
CA MET A 184 -5.08 6.95 24.36
C MET A 184 -4.20 7.79 23.43
N ILE A 185 -3.78 8.98 23.87
CA ILE A 185 -2.95 9.88 23.06
C ILE A 185 -1.55 9.28 22.87
N ALA A 186 -0.98 8.66 23.90
CA ALA A 186 0.30 7.96 23.79
C ALA A 186 0.23 6.82 22.75
N GLY A 187 -0.81 5.98 22.81
CA GLY A 187 -1.05 4.93 21.81
C GLY A 187 -1.19 5.47 20.39
N SER A 188 -1.96 6.54 20.22
CA SER A 188 -2.15 7.19 18.92
C SER A 188 -0.84 7.76 18.37
N LEU A 189 -0.02 8.37 19.22
CA LEU A 189 1.30 8.91 18.85
C LEU A 189 2.25 7.79 18.42
N LEU A 190 2.28 6.68 19.16
CA LEU A 190 3.12 5.52 18.83
C LEU A 190 2.74 4.90 17.48
N VAL A 191 1.43 4.79 17.17
CA VAL A 191 0.98 4.33 15.85
C VAL A 191 1.38 5.30 14.75
N ALA A 192 1.21 6.60 14.97
CA ALA A 192 1.63 7.62 14.00
C ALA A 192 3.14 7.58 13.73
N MET A 193 3.94 7.44 14.79
CA MET A 193 5.39 7.28 14.67
C MET A 193 5.77 6.01 13.89
N LEU A 194 5.11 4.88 14.16
CA LEU A 194 5.31 3.64 13.42
C LEU A 194 4.96 3.81 11.93
N ALA A 195 3.84 4.46 11.63
CA ALA A 195 3.41 4.72 10.24
C ALA A 195 4.42 5.61 9.50
N VAL A 196 4.89 6.69 10.12
CA VAL A 196 5.91 7.58 9.53
C VAL A 196 7.23 6.84 9.35
N ALA A 197 7.68 6.07 10.34
CA ALA A 197 8.90 5.28 10.23
C ALA A 197 8.82 4.25 9.10
N ALA A 198 7.70 3.53 8.97
CA ALA A 198 7.47 2.57 7.90
C ALA A 198 7.45 3.26 6.53
N ASP A 199 6.81 4.43 6.40
CA ASP A 199 6.77 5.19 5.14
C ASP A 199 8.17 5.68 4.72
N LEU A 200 8.96 6.20 5.66
CA LEU A 200 10.33 6.66 5.39
C LEU A 200 11.25 5.49 4.99
N LEU A 201 11.13 4.34 5.66
CA LEU A 201 11.87 3.12 5.32
C LEU A 201 11.52 2.66 3.90
N LEU A 202 10.24 2.59 3.55
CA LEU A 202 9.78 2.19 2.22
C LEU A 202 10.17 3.22 1.15
N ALA A 203 10.14 4.52 1.46
CA ALA A 203 10.63 5.56 0.56
C ALA A 203 12.14 5.44 0.30
N GLY A 204 12.91 5.09 1.33
CA GLY A 204 14.34 4.77 1.21
C GLY A 204 14.57 3.54 0.33
N LEU A 205 13.84 2.46 0.58
CA LEU A 205 13.89 1.22 -0.19
C LEU A 205 13.53 1.47 -1.67
N GLN A 206 12.51 2.27 -1.93
CA GLN A 206 12.12 2.66 -3.28
C GLN A 206 13.26 3.36 -4.03
N LYS A 207 13.99 4.26 -3.34
CA LYS A 207 15.16 4.92 -3.92
C LYS A 207 16.32 3.97 -4.22
N LEU A 208 16.45 2.85 -3.52
CA LEU A 208 17.48 1.85 -3.77
C LEU A 208 17.11 0.93 -4.93
N VAL A 209 15.84 0.50 -4.99
CA VAL A 209 15.36 -0.51 -5.95
C VAL A 209 15.00 0.10 -7.30
N VAL A 210 14.43 1.31 -7.32
CA VAL A 210 14.02 1.96 -8.57
C VAL A 210 15.19 2.69 -9.20
N SER A 211 15.50 2.35 -10.45
CA SER A 211 16.59 2.97 -11.21
C SER A 211 16.37 4.49 -11.39
N PRO A 212 17.44 5.30 -11.41
CA PRO A 212 17.33 6.76 -11.57
C PRO A 212 16.59 7.18 -12.84
N GLY A 213 16.72 6.43 -13.93
CA GLY A 213 16.03 6.71 -15.20
C GLY A 213 14.51 6.57 -15.13
N LEU A 214 13.99 5.70 -14.25
CA LEU A 214 12.55 5.51 -14.03
C LEU A 214 11.96 6.53 -13.03
N ARG A 215 12.81 7.24 -12.28
CA ARG A 215 12.38 8.29 -11.32
C ARG A 215 12.13 9.62 -12.01
N ALA A 216 12.83 9.89 -13.11
CA ALA A 216 12.58 11.05 -13.94
C ALA A 216 11.35 10.74 -14.79
N ALA A 217 10.15 11.09 -14.30
CA ALA A 217 8.97 11.12 -15.16
C ALA A 217 9.31 12.02 -16.36
N PRO A 218 9.09 11.56 -17.61
CA PRO A 218 9.18 12.48 -18.75
C PRO A 218 8.14 13.58 -18.45
N GLY A 219 8.64 14.80 -18.23
CA GLY A 219 7.75 15.96 -18.17
C GLY A 219 6.86 15.94 -19.41
N PRO A 220 5.64 16.51 -19.38
CA PRO A 220 4.74 16.51 -20.51
C PRO A 220 5.53 16.94 -21.74
N ARG A 221 5.68 16.02 -22.72
CA ARG A 221 6.27 16.36 -24.00
C ARG A 221 5.51 17.55 -24.54
N ARG A 222 6.08 18.75 -24.39
CA ARG A 222 5.58 19.92 -25.10
C ARG A 222 5.64 19.53 -26.57
N LEU A 223 4.49 19.21 -27.14
CA LEU A 223 4.36 19.08 -28.58
C LEU A 223 4.94 20.38 -29.16
N ARG A 224 6.11 20.25 -29.76
CA ARG A 224 6.70 21.35 -30.50
C ARG A 224 5.75 21.58 -31.67
N VAL A 225 4.85 22.55 -31.51
CA VAL A 225 4.02 22.99 -32.61
C VAL A 225 4.99 23.50 -33.67
N VAL A 226 5.22 22.69 -34.70
CA VAL A 226 5.97 23.14 -35.89
C VAL A 226 5.06 24.19 -36.52
N PRO A 227 5.52 25.46 -36.64
CA PRO A 227 4.70 26.46 -37.31
C PRO A 227 4.42 25.98 -38.72
N SER A 228 3.17 25.85 -39.09
CA SER A 228 2.80 25.59 -40.48
C SER A 228 3.31 26.76 -41.31
N LYS A 229 4.25 26.47 -42.23
CA LYS A 229 4.58 27.43 -43.30
C LYS A 229 3.30 27.72 -44.06
N THR A 230 2.71 28.88 -43.84
CA THR A 230 1.73 29.44 -44.73
C THR A 230 2.37 29.54 -46.12
N PRO A 231 1.77 28.98 -47.17
CA PRO A 231 2.24 29.24 -48.52
C PRO A 231 2.05 30.75 -48.79
N ASP A 232 3.19 31.39 -49.18
CA ASP A 232 3.20 32.78 -49.65
C ASP A 232 2.19 32.94 -50.80
N ALA A 233 1.21 33.78 -50.62
CA ALA A 233 0.31 34.25 -51.67
C ALA A 233 1.08 35.29 -52.50
N ALA A 234 1.99 34.86 -53.30
CA ALA A 234 2.71 35.66 -54.28
C ALA A 234 2.50 35.04 -55.66
N HIS A 235 1.37 35.29 -56.27
CA HIS A 235 1.14 35.33 -57.75
C HIS A 235 -0.35 35.68 -58.00
N ALA A 236 -0.64 36.96 -57.87
CA ALA A 236 -1.79 37.56 -58.53
C ALA A 236 -1.37 38.97 -58.92
N ALA A 237 -0.83 39.11 -60.13
CA ALA A 237 -0.78 40.32 -60.93
C ALA A 237 -0.92 39.89 -62.41
#